data_59296395c688b5955123b35dbc1cbee1
#
_entry.id   59296395c688b5955123b35dbc1cbee1
#
_cell.length_a   1.000
_cell.length_b   1.000
_cell.length_c   1.000
_cell.angle_alpha   90.00
_cell.angle_beta   90.00
_cell.angle_gamma   90.00
#
_symmetry.space_group_name_H-M   'P 1'
#
loop_
_entity.id
_entity.type
_entity.pdbx_description
1 polymer ?
#
loop_
_entity_poly.entity_id
_entity_poly.type
_entity_poly.pdbx_seq_one_letter_code
_entity_poly.pdbx_strand_id
1 'polypeptide(L)'
;MVYVLSKTGQPLMPTENHAKVRVLLKQQKAKIVHRCPFTIQLLYDSTDYTQPVSLGIDAGSRHIGVSATTETKVLYEADVTLRNDIVDLLSTRREARHTRRSRKTRYRKPRFNNRTRKDGWLAPSVQQKVDTHLATVRKVTEILPVSGITVETASFDIQKIKNPDIAGAGYQQGEQLDFWNVREYVLFRDGHKCQCCKGKSKDPILNVHHIESRKTGGNAPNNLITLCETCHKGYHNGTVSLPKSIRRGMKFKDATFMGIMRWAFYNKVKETYEPLGIRVNMTYGYITKNTRIEHNLPKNHFIDARCISGHPDAISNGIVFYQKKVRCHNRQIHKQKILKGSIRKRNQAPYLVKGFRLFDKVTAKGREWYINGRRLKGAFILKNLDGDTLEITPSKIRFVAQQHSFIIERKMLGEC
;
A
#
# COMPACT_ATOMS: atom_id res chain seq x y z
N MET A 1 -14.13 -15.11 -18.36
CA MET A 1 -14.15 -16.09 -17.26
C MET A 1 -15.19 -15.69 -16.22
N VAL A 2 -15.95 -16.64 -15.70
CA VAL A 2 -16.97 -16.48 -14.64
C VAL A 2 -16.54 -17.32 -13.45
N TYR A 3 -16.45 -16.69 -12.27
CA TYR A 3 -16.11 -17.39 -11.04
C TYR A 3 -17.38 -18.03 -10.45
N VAL A 4 -17.22 -19.22 -9.90
CA VAL A 4 -18.35 -20.04 -9.45
C VAL A 4 -18.16 -20.42 -7.99
N LEU A 5 -19.21 -20.23 -7.21
CA LEU A 5 -19.28 -20.70 -5.82
C LEU A 5 -20.29 -21.84 -5.73
N SER A 6 -20.02 -22.80 -4.86
CA SER A 6 -20.95 -23.87 -4.51
C SER A 6 -22.19 -23.33 -3.81
N LYS A 7 -23.16 -24.16 -3.54
CA LYS A 7 -24.36 -23.84 -2.76
C LYS A 7 -23.99 -23.32 -1.35
N THR A 8 -22.93 -23.85 -0.76
CA THR A 8 -22.42 -23.47 0.57
C THR A 8 -21.51 -22.23 0.53
N GLY A 9 -21.20 -21.71 -0.67
CA GLY A 9 -20.31 -20.53 -0.85
C GLY A 9 -18.84 -20.88 -0.99
N GLN A 10 -18.46 -22.16 -1.08
CA GLN A 10 -17.08 -22.57 -1.32
C GLN A 10 -16.68 -22.29 -2.79
N PRO A 11 -15.45 -21.79 -3.05
CA PRO A 11 -14.99 -21.56 -4.40
C PRO A 11 -14.85 -22.87 -5.20
N LEU A 12 -15.33 -22.83 -6.42
CA LEU A 12 -15.18 -23.90 -7.42
C LEU A 12 -14.31 -23.40 -8.58
N MET A 13 -13.96 -24.31 -9.51
CA MET A 13 -13.24 -23.89 -10.72
C MET A 13 -14.07 -22.92 -11.54
N PRO A 14 -13.44 -21.84 -12.05
CA PRO A 14 -14.13 -20.87 -12.88
C PRO A 14 -14.45 -21.46 -14.26
N THR A 15 -15.45 -20.90 -14.94
CA THR A 15 -15.89 -21.36 -16.25
C THR A 15 -15.83 -20.26 -17.31
N GLU A 16 -15.54 -20.65 -18.54
CA GLU A 16 -15.64 -19.78 -19.71
C GLU A 16 -16.94 -20.03 -20.50
N ASN A 17 -17.73 -20.99 -20.07
CA ASN A 17 -19.02 -21.30 -20.73
C ASN A 17 -20.10 -20.29 -20.32
N HIS A 18 -20.07 -19.13 -20.96
CA HIS A 18 -21.04 -18.05 -20.72
C HIS A 18 -22.48 -18.43 -21.06
N ALA A 19 -22.68 -19.37 -22.04
CA ALA A 19 -24.01 -19.86 -22.42
C ALA A 19 -24.64 -20.65 -21.28
N LYS A 20 -23.89 -21.58 -20.69
CA LYS A 20 -24.34 -22.37 -19.52
C LYS A 20 -24.66 -21.43 -18.33
N VAL A 21 -23.84 -20.42 -18.07
CA VAL A 21 -24.08 -19.45 -17.00
C VAL A 21 -25.40 -18.69 -17.22
N ARG A 22 -25.68 -18.24 -18.44
CA ARG A 22 -26.96 -17.57 -18.76
C ARG A 22 -28.16 -18.46 -18.51
N VAL A 23 -28.08 -19.75 -18.90
CA VAL A 23 -29.13 -20.74 -18.67
C VAL A 23 -29.37 -20.92 -17.17
N LEU A 24 -28.28 -21.11 -16.36
CA LEU A 24 -28.39 -21.28 -14.91
C LEU A 24 -29.05 -20.08 -14.23
N LEU A 25 -28.67 -18.87 -14.66
CA LEU A 25 -29.29 -17.64 -14.12
C LEU A 25 -30.77 -17.52 -14.54
N LYS A 26 -31.12 -17.84 -15.80
CA LYS A 26 -32.51 -17.82 -16.30
C LYS A 26 -33.39 -18.84 -15.58
N GLN A 27 -32.85 -20.04 -15.30
CA GLN A 27 -33.55 -21.11 -14.57
C GLN A 27 -33.55 -20.89 -13.04
N GLN A 28 -32.99 -19.78 -12.55
CA GLN A 28 -32.85 -19.49 -11.11
C GLN A 28 -32.07 -20.59 -10.35
N LYS A 29 -31.21 -21.35 -11.03
CA LYS A 29 -30.31 -22.34 -10.44
C LYS A 29 -29.00 -21.72 -9.96
N ALA A 30 -28.74 -20.44 -10.28
CA ALA A 30 -27.63 -19.67 -9.78
C ALA A 30 -28.06 -18.23 -9.50
N LYS A 31 -27.35 -17.57 -8.59
CA LYS A 31 -27.51 -16.13 -8.30
C LYS A 31 -26.19 -15.39 -8.49
N ILE A 32 -26.26 -14.10 -8.85
CA ILE A 32 -25.08 -13.24 -8.97
C ILE A 32 -24.65 -12.79 -7.57
N VAL A 33 -23.39 -13.04 -7.19
CA VAL A 33 -22.79 -12.59 -5.94
C VAL A 33 -21.97 -11.34 -6.13
N HIS A 34 -21.10 -11.34 -7.16
CA HIS A 34 -20.28 -10.18 -7.52
C HIS A 34 -20.40 -9.86 -9.00
N ARG A 35 -20.41 -8.57 -9.33
CA ARG A 35 -20.42 -8.11 -10.72
C ARG A 35 -19.01 -7.93 -11.31
N CYS A 36 -18.03 -7.67 -10.45
CA CYS A 36 -16.63 -7.51 -10.88
C CYS A 36 -15.68 -7.91 -9.74
N PRO A 37 -14.89 -8.99 -9.87
CA PRO A 37 -14.97 -10.02 -10.90
C PRO A 37 -16.35 -10.70 -10.95
N PHE A 38 -16.82 -11.09 -12.12
CA PHE A 38 -18.17 -11.65 -12.24
C PHE A 38 -18.22 -13.03 -11.60
N THR A 39 -19.00 -13.15 -10.52
CA THR A 39 -19.09 -14.34 -9.68
C THR A 39 -20.54 -14.74 -9.48
N ILE A 40 -20.82 -16.01 -9.67
CA ILE A 40 -22.13 -16.61 -9.42
C ILE A 40 -22.03 -17.63 -8.29
N GLN A 41 -23.13 -17.85 -7.57
CA GLN A 41 -23.28 -18.94 -6.62
C GLN A 41 -24.35 -19.91 -7.12
N LEU A 42 -24.02 -21.18 -7.13
CA LEU A 42 -24.96 -22.24 -7.46
C LEU A 42 -25.97 -22.41 -6.30
N LEU A 43 -27.20 -22.76 -6.65
CA LEU A 43 -28.29 -22.99 -5.70
C LEU A 43 -28.65 -24.48 -5.58
N TYR A 44 -27.86 -25.34 -6.21
CA TYR A 44 -27.98 -26.81 -6.17
C TYR A 44 -26.62 -27.42 -5.78
N ASP A 45 -26.65 -28.66 -5.36
CA ASP A 45 -25.44 -29.39 -5.00
C ASP A 45 -24.68 -29.83 -6.26
N SER A 46 -23.40 -29.53 -6.30
CA SER A 46 -22.49 -29.84 -7.41
C SER A 46 -21.28 -30.62 -6.90
N THR A 47 -20.57 -31.26 -7.80
CA THR A 47 -19.29 -31.91 -7.51
C THR A 47 -18.24 -30.83 -7.16
N ASP A 48 -17.38 -31.12 -6.19
CA ASP A 48 -16.38 -30.21 -5.64
C ASP A 48 -14.95 -30.51 -6.18
N TYR A 49 -14.85 -31.19 -7.31
CA TYR A 49 -13.54 -31.47 -7.94
C TYR A 49 -12.89 -30.17 -8.40
N THR A 50 -11.72 -29.86 -7.83
CA THR A 50 -10.94 -28.69 -8.18
C THR A 50 -9.51 -29.06 -8.57
N GLN A 51 -8.93 -28.34 -9.51
CA GLN A 51 -7.51 -28.44 -9.81
C GLN A 51 -6.72 -27.63 -8.78
N PRO A 52 -5.44 -27.98 -8.53
CA PRO A 52 -4.57 -27.14 -7.72
C PRO A 52 -4.44 -25.75 -8.32
N VAL A 53 -4.67 -24.72 -7.50
CA VAL A 53 -4.53 -23.32 -7.91
C VAL A 53 -3.44 -22.68 -7.05
N SER A 54 -2.40 -22.17 -7.71
CA SER A 54 -1.30 -21.45 -7.08
C SER A 54 -1.53 -19.95 -7.17
N LEU A 55 -1.46 -19.25 -6.03
CA LEU A 55 -1.59 -17.80 -5.94
C LEU A 55 -0.24 -17.16 -5.70
N GLY A 56 0.26 -16.38 -6.65
CA GLY A 56 1.46 -15.57 -6.53
C GLY A 56 1.14 -14.12 -6.15
N ILE A 57 1.94 -13.55 -5.23
CA ILE A 57 1.78 -12.18 -4.74
C ILE A 57 3.11 -11.43 -4.82
N ASP A 58 3.19 -10.44 -5.72
CA ASP A 58 4.24 -9.41 -5.70
C ASP A 58 3.86 -8.32 -4.68
N ALA A 59 4.49 -8.39 -3.50
CA ALA A 59 4.16 -7.50 -2.38
C ALA A 59 4.91 -6.17 -2.49
N GLY A 60 4.39 -5.23 -3.28
CA GLY A 60 4.97 -3.91 -3.49
C GLY A 60 4.55 -2.84 -2.47
N SER A 61 5.25 -1.69 -2.47
CA SER A 61 4.95 -0.55 -1.59
C SER A 61 3.82 0.35 -2.10
N ARG A 62 3.62 0.38 -3.41
CA ARG A 62 2.63 1.21 -4.10
C ARG A 62 1.64 0.37 -4.89
N HIS A 63 2.08 -0.75 -5.41
CA HIS A 63 1.31 -1.70 -6.18
C HIS A 63 1.45 -3.09 -5.59
N ILE A 64 0.44 -3.92 -5.77
CA ILE A 64 0.48 -5.35 -5.48
C ILE A 64 0.15 -6.06 -6.77
N GLY A 65 1.07 -6.86 -7.28
CA GLY A 65 0.77 -7.81 -8.33
C GLY A 65 0.12 -9.06 -7.78
N VAL A 66 -0.87 -9.57 -8.47
CA VAL A 66 -1.59 -10.79 -8.09
C VAL A 66 -1.81 -11.65 -9.32
N SER A 67 -1.47 -12.92 -9.24
CA SER A 67 -1.80 -13.90 -10.27
C SER A 67 -2.18 -15.24 -9.64
N ALA A 68 -3.34 -15.78 -10.00
CA ALA A 68 -3.77 -17.12 -9.64
C ALA A 68 -3.76 -18.00 -10.88
N THR A 69 -3.01 -19.08 -10.84
CA THR A 69 -2.73 -19.95 -11.99
C THR A 69 -2.99 -21.41 -11.65
N THR A 70 -3.40 -22.16 -12.64
CA THR A 70 -3.15 -23.60 -12.71
C THR A 70 -1.84 -23.84 -13.44
N GLU A 71 -1.42 -25.05 -13.62
CA GLU A 71 -0.22 -25.41 -14.39
C GLU A 71 -0.23 -24.83 -15.81
N THR A 72 -1.40 -24.75 -16.46
CA THR A 72 -1.52 -24.35 -17.86
C THR A 72 -2.25 -23.03 -18.10
N LYS A 73 -3.06 -22.55 -17.16
CA LYS A 73 -3.93 -21.39 -17.37
C LYS A 73 -3.85 -20.36 -16.24
N VAL A 74 -3.89 -19.11 -16.63
CA VAL A 74 -4.12 -18.00 -15.72
C VAL A 74 -5.63 -17.87 -15.45
N LEU A 75 -6.01 -17.98 -14.19
CA LEU A 75 -7.41 -17.86 -13.76
C LEU A 75 -7.76 -16.45 -13.33
N TYR A 76 -6.78 -15.69 -12.79
CA TYR A 76 -6.99 -14.34 -12.29
C TYR A 76 -5.69 -13.55 -12.32
N GLU A 77 -5.75 -12.32 -12.81
CA GLU A 77 -4.64 -11.36 -12.72
C GLU A 77 -5.14 -10.00 -12.26
N ALA A 78 -4.37 -9.35 -11.39
CA ALA A 78 -4.69 -8.00 -10.93
C ALA A 78 -3.45 -7.17 -10.62
N ASP A 79 -3.58 -5.87 -10.86
CA ASP A 79 -2.70 -4.83 -10.32
C ASP A 79 -3.51 -4.00 -9.30
N VAL A 80 -3.04 -3.96 -8.07
CA VAL A 80 -3.74 -3.30 -6.97
C VAL A 80 -2.94 -2.09 -6.51
N THR A 81 -3.42 -0.90 -6.81
CA THR A 81 -2.83 0.35 -6.33
C THR A 81 -3.17 0.58 -4.85
N LEU A 82 -2.13 0.73 -4.04
CA LEU A 82 -2.21 1.01 -2.61
C LEU A 82 -2.48 2.49 -2.32
N ARG A 83 -2.98 2.76 -1.13
CA ARG A 83 -3.11 4.14 -0.62
C ARG A 83 -1.74 4.69 -0.21
N ASN A 84 -1.43 5.89 -0.66
CA ASN A 84 -0.23 6.65 -0.31
C ASN A 84 -0.52 7.89 0.55
N ASP A 85 -1.79 8.23 0.76
CA ASP A 85 -2.25 9.42 1.49
C ASP A 85 -2.26 9.29 3.03
N ILE A 86 -1.91 8.12 3.57
CA ILE A 86 -2.01 7.82 5.01
C ILE A 86 -1.10 8.72 5.86
N VAL A 87 0.13 8.95 5.40
CA VAL A 87 1.12 9.76 6.13
C VAL A 87 0.64 11.21 6.23
N ASP A 88 0.14 11.77 5.13
CA ASP A 88 -0.36 13.15 5.07
C ASP A 88 -1.61 13.33 5.95
N LEU A 89 -2.52 12.35 5.93
CA LEU A 89 -3.70 12.36 6.80
C LEU A 89 -3.33 12.28 8.28
N LEU A 90 -2.31 11.50 8.65
CA LEU A 90 -1.80 11.43 10.02
C LEU A 90 -1.12 12.74 10.43
N SER A 91 -0.37 13.39 9.54
CA SER A 91 0.23 14.70 9.77
C SER A 91 -0.84 15.77 10.01
N THR A 92 -1.80 15.88 9.12
CA THR A 92 -2.95 16.81 9.27
C THR A 92 -3.70 16.58 10.59
N ARG A 93 -3.87 15.31 10.99
CA ARG A 93 -4.49 14.97 12.28
C ARG A 93 -3.64 15.42 13.47
N ARG A 94 -2.31 15.32 13.36
CA ARG A 94 -1.36 15.79 14.38
C ARG A 94 -1.45 17.31 14.53
N GLU A 95 -1.39 18.05 13.44
CA GLU A 95 -1.49 19.51 13.41
C GLU A 95 -2.81 19.98 14.02
N ALA A 96 -3.94 19.41 13.61
CA ALA A 96 -5.24 19.74 14.19
C ALA A 96 -5.34 19.43 15.70
N ARG A 97 -4.64 18.40 16.19
CA ARG A 97 -4.53 18.11 17.62
C ARG A 97 -3.64 19.12 18.33
N HIS A 98 -2.53 19.54 17.73
CA HIS A 98 -1.64 20.57 18.26
C HIS A 98 -2.40 21.89 18.40
N THR A 99 -3.05 22.35 17.35
CA THR A 99 -3.86 23.58 17.35
C THR A 99 -4.96 23.56 18.44
N ARG A 100 -5.62 22.41 18.66
CA ARG A 100 -6.62 22.29 19.73
C ARG A 100 -6.03 22.34 21.14
N ARG A 101 -4.79 21.88 21.32
CA ARG A 101 -4.09 21.92 22.61
C ARG A 101 -3.56 23.31 22.94
N SER A 102 -3.16 24.07 21.93
CA SER A 102 -2.66 25.45 22.10
C SER A 102 -3.77 26.47 22.39
N ARG A 103 -5.05 26.11 22.19
CA ARG A 103 -6.17 26.94 22.62
C ARG A 103 -6.24 26.99 24.15
N LYS A 104 -6.14 28.17 24.74
CA LYS A 104 -6.15 28.39 26.20
C LYS A 104 -7.54 28.17 26.85
N THR A 105 -8.44 27.44 26.23
CA THR A 105 -9.83 27.22 26.71
C THR A 105 -9.93 26.14 27.79
N ARG A 106 -8.97 25.24 27.91
CA ARG A 106 -8.94 24.18 28.93
C ARG A 106 -7.54 23.62 29.06
N TYR A 107 -6.95 23.72 30.25
CA TYR A 107 -5.68 23.04 30.55
C TYR A 107 -5.88 21.52 30.59
N ARG A 108 -5.05 20.79 29.89
CA ARG A 108 -4.93 19.32 29.97
C ARG A 108 -3.47 18.95 30.13
N LYS A 109 -3.18 18.23 31.21
CA LYS A 109 -1.83 17.70 31.44
C LYS A 109 -1.30 16.99 30.19
N PRO A 110 -0.06 17.25 29.75
CA PRO A 110 0.55 16.52 28.66
C PRO A 110 0.62 15.02 28.97
N ARG A 111 0.16 14.18 28.07
CA ARG A 111 0.22 12.72 28.20
C ARG A 111 1.37 12.20 27.35
N PHE A 112 2.60 12.38 27.77
CA PHE A 112 3.77 12.00 26.98
C PHE A 112 4.10 10.51 27.07
N ASN A 113 3.90 9.87 28.22
CA ASN A 113 4.46 8.57 28.53
C ASN A 113 3.45 7.41 28.61
N ASN A 114 2.16 7.65 28.33
CA ASN A 114 1.12 6.63 28.47
C ASN A 114 0.86 5.85 27.18
N ARG A 115 1.86 5.62 26.34
CA ARG A 115 1.71 4.85 25.12
C ARG A 115 2.56 3.58 25.18
N THR A 116 2.14 2.66 26.01
CA THR A 116 2.61 1.28 25.90
C THR A 116 2.17 0.76 24.53
N ARG A 117 3.11 0.34 23.74
CA ARG A 117 2.85 -0.35 22.47
C ARG A 117 2.88 -1.84 22.74
N LYS A 118 1.89 -2.55 22.26
CA LYS A 118 1.86 -4.02 22.30
C LYS A 118 2.98 -4.57 21.44
N ASP A 119 3.49 -5.72 21.78
CA ASP A 119 4.43 -6.45 20.94
C ASP A 119 3.85 -6.63 19.53
N GLY A 120 4.68 -6.58 18.51
CA GLY A 120 4.26 -6.63 17.12
C GLY A 120 3.54 -5.37 16.60
N TRP A 121 3.50 -4.26 17.37
CA TRP A 121 2.86 -3.04 16.92
C TRP A 121 3.56 -2.47 15.66
N LEU A 122 2.78 -2.25 14.62
CA LEU A 122 3.23 -1.59 13.40
C LEU A 122 2.71 -0.15 13.33
N ALA A 123 3.50 0.72 12.70
CA ALA A 123 3.02 2.07 12.40
C ALA A 123 1.75 2.01 11.54
N PRO A 124 0.74 2.90 11.75
CA PRO A 124 -0.53 2.82 11.03
C PRO A 124 -0.41 2.85 9.50
N SER A 125 0.64 3.48 8.95
CA SER A 125 0.92 3.47 7.52
C SER A 125 1.42 2.10 7.02
N VAL A 126 2.19 1.37 7.84
CA VAL A 126 2.64 0.00 7.55
C VAL A 126 1.47 -0.97 7.71
N GLN A 127 0.77 -0.90 8.86
CA GLN A 127 -0.37 -1.76 9.16
C GLN A 127 -1.44 -1.69 8.06
N GLN A 128 -1.79 -0.49 7.59
CA GLN A 128 -2.77 -0.31 6.52
C GLN A 128 -2.33 -0.99 5.21
N LYS A 129 -1.03 -0.99 4.90
CA LYS A 129 -0.52 -1.71 3.73
C LYS A 129 -0.62 -3.21 3.91
N VAL A 130 -0.18 -3.74 5.05
CA VAL A 130 -0.32 -5.17 5.39
C VAL A 130 -1.79 -5.60 5.29
N ASP A 131 -2.70 -4.84 5.89
CA ASP A 131 -4.14 -5.13 5.85
C ASP A 131 -4.71 -5.08 4.42
N THR A 132 -4.15 -4.23 3.55
CA THR A 132 -4.57 -4.18 2.14
C THR A 132 -4.09 -5.41 1.37
N HIS A 133 -2.84 -5.85 1.59
CA HIS A 133 -2.33 -7.08 1.01
C HIS A 133 -3.17 -8.29 1.43
N LEU A 134 -3.45 -8.43 2.73
CA LEU A 134 -4.30 -9.51 3.26
C LEU A 134 -5.71 -9.46 2.66
N ALA A 135 -6.31 -8.27 2.57
CA ALA A 135 -7.63 -8.12 1.95
C ALA A 135 -7.61 -8.48 0.45
N THR A 136 -6.48 -8.29 -0.23
CA THR A 136 -6.31 -8.68 -1.63
C THR A 136 -6.23 -10.21 -1.76
N VAL A 137 -5.42 -10.88 -0.94
CA VAL A 137 -5.36 -12.34 -0.90
C VAL A 137 -6.75 -12.92 -0.62
N ARG A 138 -7.43 -12.43 0.43
CA ARG A 138 -8.76 -12.90 0.81
C ARG A 138 -9.77 -12.80 -0.35
N LYS A 139 -9.76 -11.69 -1.10
CA LYS A 139 -10.66 -11.53 -2.26
C LYS A 139 -10.47 -12.59 -3.33
N VAL A 140 -9.25 -13.07 -3.53
CA VAL A 140 -8.96 -14.13 -4.50
C VAL A 140 -9.34 -15.50 -3.96
N THR A 141 -9.01 -15.78 -2.70
CA THR A 141 -9.35 -17.05 -2.04
C THR A 141 -10.86 -17.22 -1.80
N GLU A 142 -11.63 -16.13 -1.77
CA GLU A 142 -13.10 -16.17 -1.71
C GLU A 142 -13.76 -16.55 -3.05
N ILE A 143 -13.05 -16.48 -4.17
CA ILE A 143 -13.60 -16.75 -5.52
C ILE A 143 -12.90 -17.88 -6.27
N LEU A 144 -11.74 -18.33 -5.80
CA LEU A 144 -10.94 -19.41 -6.40
C LEU A 144 -10.49 -20.42 -5.35
N PRO A 145 -10.47 -21.73 -5.69
CA PRO A 145 -10.06 -22.80 -4.79
C PRO A 145 -8.54 -22.87 -4.69
N VAL A 146 -7.94 -21.87 -4.04
CA VAL A 146 -6.48 -21.74 -3.89
C VAL A 146 -5.95 -22.84 -2.98
N SER A 147 -4.94 -23.60 -3.45
CA SER A 147 -4.26 -24.68 -2.73
C SER A 147 -2.89 -24.29 -2.22
N GLY A 148 -2.29 -23.24 -2.81
CA GLY A 148 -0.98 -22.73 -2.42
C GLY A 148 -0.87 -21.22 -2.63
N ILE A 149 -0.18 -20.53 -1.71
CA ILE A 149 0.09 -19.09 -1.78
C ILE A 149 1.59 -18.89 -1.70
N THR A 150 2.17 -18.18 -2.68
CA THR A 150 3.58 -17.78 -2.68
C THR A 150 3.68 -16.27 -2.61
N VAL A 151 4.44 -15.76 -1.65
CA VAL A 151 4.62 -14.33 -1.43
C VAL A 151 6.05 -13.93 -1.72
N GLU A 152 6.26 -12.85 -2.48
CA GLU A 152 7.58 -12.26 -2.61
C GLU A 152 7.97 -11.56 -1.30
N THR A 153 9.03 -12.07 -0.67
CA THR A 153 9.68 -11.43 0.46
C THR A 153 11.01 -10.83 0.03
N ALA A 154 11.50 -9.84 0.75
CA ALA A 154 12.86 -9.35 0.61
C ALA A 154 13.33 -8.82 1.96
N SER A 155 14.49 -9.25 2.38
CA SER A 155 15.30 -8.49 3.31
C SER A 155 16.22 -7.61 2.48
N PHE A 156 16.02 -6.30 2.52
CA PHE A 156 16.97 -5.38 1.90
C PHE A 156 18.21 -5.32 2.78
N ASP A 157 19.28 -5.86 2.28
CA ASP A 157 20.59 -5.77 2.91
C ASP A 157 21.15 -4.36 2.69
N ILE A 158 20.95 -3.51 3.69
CA ILE A 158 21.38 -2.11 3.66
C ILE A 158 22.92 -2.02 3.55
N GLN A 159 23.64 -2.95 4.18
CA GLN A 159 25.11 -2.96 4.12
C GLN A 159 25.59 -3.32 2.71
N LYS A 160 24.98 -4.33 2.10
CA LYS A 160 25.30 -4.73 0.72
C LYS A 160 24.86 -3.69 -0.33
N ILE A 161 23.78 -2.95 -0.07
CA ILE A 161 23.38 -1.81 -0.93
C ILE A 161 24.43 -0.71 -0.88
N LYS A 162 25.04 -0.47 0.29
CA LYS A 162 26.11 0.53 0.45
C LYS A 162 27.46 0.04 -0.08
N ASN A 163 27.77 -1.21 0.14
CA ASN A 163 29.00 -1.88 -0.30
C ASN A 163 28.64 -3.22 -0.95
N PRO A 164 28.59 -3.32 -2.27
CA PRO A 164 28.25 -4.54 -3.00
C PRO A 164 29.17 -5.72 -2.72
N ASP A 165 30.41 -5.47 -2.32
CA ASP A 165 31.45 -6.47 -2.09
C ASP A 165 31.43 -7.04 -0.67
N ILE A 166 30.54 -6.56 0.22
CA ILE A 166 30.46 -7.02 1.60
C ILE A 166 30.05 -8.49 1.67
N ALA A 167 30.81 -9.30 2.38
CA ALA A 167 30.56 -10.72 2.59
C ALA A 167 31.10 -11.20 3.97
N GLY A 168 30.49 -12.25 4.50
CA GLY A 168 30.95 -12.94 5.72
C GLY A 168 31.14 -12.01 6.92
N ALA A 169 32.34 -12.00 7.49
CA ALA A 169 32.72 -11.20 8.65
C ALA A 169 32.58 -9.67 8.41
N GLY A 170 32.61 -9.22 7.17
CA GLY A 170 32.41 -7.79 6.81
C GLY A 170 31.08 -7.22 7.29
N TYR A 171 30.03 -8.04 7.42
CA TYR A 171 28.74 -7.62 7.97
C TYR A 171 28.80 -7.25 9.46
N GLN A 172 29.76 -7.77 10.19
CA GLN A 172 29.97 -7.45 11.60
C GLN A 172 30.85 -6.21 11.78
N GLN A 173 31.51 -5.76 10.72
CA GLN A 173 32.41 -4.60 10.70
C GLN A 173 31.73 -3.39 10.05
N GLY A 174 30.54 -3.02 10.54
CA GLY A 174 29.83 -1.84 10.06
C GLY A 174 30.57 -0.54 10.36
N GLU A 175 30.25 0.53 9.62
CA GLU A 175 30.89 1.87 9.73
C GLU A 175 30.90 2.47 11.15
N GLN A 176 30.07 1.97 12.06
CA GLN A 176 29.94 2.45 13.44
C GLN A 176 30.58 1.50 14.48
N LEU A 177 31.23 0.44 14.02
CA LEU A 177 31.92 -0.48 14.91
C LEU A 177 32.98 0.30 15.71
N ASP A 178 33.12 -0.03 16.98
CA ASP A 178 34.06 0.59 17.95
C ASP A 178 33.78 2.04 18.32
N PHE A 179 32.68 2.65 17.81
CA PHE A 179 32.28 3.96 18.26
C PHE A 179 31.24 3.87 19.36
N TRP A 180 31.45 4.62 20.45
CA TRP A 180 30.52 4.71 21.58
C TRP A 180 29.09 5.09 21.17
N ASN A 181 28.95 6.02 20.23
CA ASN A 181 27.66 6.47 19.74
C ASN A 181 27.79 7.11 18.35
N VAL A 182 26.63 7.37 17.73
CA VAL A 182 26.55 7.97 16.39
C VAL A 182 27.23 9.33 16.31
N ARG A 183 27.24 10.10 17.40
CA ARG A 183 27.89 11.42 17.44
C ARG A 183 29.40 11.27 17.25
N GLU A 184 30.03 10.38 18.00
CA GLU A 184 31.48 10.14 17.92
C GLU A 184 31.89 9.61 16.56
N TYR A 185 31.10 8.71 15.98
CA TYR A 185 31.32 8.26 14.60
C TYR A 185 31.24 9.43 13.59
N VAL A 186 30.27 10.32 13.70
CA VAL A 186 30.12 11.48 12.79
C VAL A 186 31.27 12.45 12.94
N LEU A 187 31.70 12.75 14.16
CA LEU A 187 32.86 13.59 14.43
C LEU A 187 34.14 13.01 13.81
N PHE A 188 34.38 11.72 14.00
CA PHE A 188 35.51 10.99 13.42
C PHE A 188 35.45 11.02 11.88
N ARG A 189 34.32 10.62 11.29
CA ARG A 189 34.10 10.59 9.83
C ARG A 189 34.41 11.96 9.20
N ASP A 190 34.02 13.03 9.88
CA ASP A 190 34.18 14.41 9.39
C ASP A 190 35.55 15.00 9.79
N GLY A 191 36.46 14.18 10.34
CA GLY A 191 37.83 14.54 10.72
C GLY A 191 37.88 15.58 11.84
N HIS A 192 36.90 15.59 12.76
CA HIS A 192 36.77 16.57 13.82
C HIS A 192 36.85 18.03 13.34
N LYS A 193 36.30 18.31 12.15
CA LYS A 193 36.29 19.65 11.53
C LYS A 193 34.88 20.05 11.09
N CYS A 194 34.59 21.30 11.30
CA CYS A 194 33.35 21.88 10.75
C CYS A 194 33.29 21.72 9.24
N GLN A 195 32.26 21.05 8.73
CA GLN A 195 32.10 20.81 7.30
C GLN A 195 31.60 22.04 6.54
N CYS A 196 31.12 23.07 7.23
CA CYS A 196 30.69 24.33 6.63
C CYS A 196 31.89 25.29 6.43
N CYS A 197 32.54 25.72 7.50
CA CYS A 197 33.65 26.70 7.44
C CYS A 197 35.04 26.05 7.30
N LYS A 198 35.13 24.69 7.36
CA LYS A 198 36.38 23.92 7.29
C LYS A 198 37.45 24.37 8.31
N GLY A 199 37.01 24.83 9.49
CA GLY A 199 37.88 25.29 10.57
C GLY A 199 38.23 26.78 10.52
N LYS A 200 37.73 27.56 9.57
CA LYS A 200 38.03 29.00 9.45
C LYS A 200 37.54 29.83 10.66
N SER A 201 36.47 29.40 11.33
CA SER A 201 35.96 30.10 12.52
C SER A 201 36.84 29.94 13.77
N LYS A 202 37.80 29.02 13.76
CA LYS A 202 38.65 28.67 14.92
C LYS A 202 37.85 28.33 16.19
N ASP A 203 36.56 28.00 16.07
CA ASP A 203 35.69 27.63 17.16
C ASP A 203 35.99 26.19 17.60
N PRO A 204 36.36 25.94 18.86
CA PRO A 204 36.73 24.63 19.34
C PRO A 204 35.53 23.71 19.61
N ILE A 205 34.31 24.27 19.69
CA ILE A 205 33.11 23.50 20.02
C ILE A 205 32.50 22.93 18.70
N LEU A 206 32.40 21.61 18.65
CA LEU A 206 31.81 20.91 17.54
C LEU A 206 30.45 20.30 17.91
N ASN A 207 29.47 20.57 17.08
CA ASN A 207 28.11 20.07 17.18
C ASN A 207 27.77 19.17 16.00
N VAL A 208 26.99 18.11 16.25
CA VAL A 208 26.43 17.27 15.21
C VAL A 208 25.05 17.76 14.84
N HIS A 209 24.91 18.22 13.60
CA HIS A 209 23.71 18.85 13.06
C HIS A 209 22.97 17.89 12.12
N HIS A 210 21.63 17.98 12.10
CA HIS A 210 20.78 17.23 11.16
C HIS A 210 20.64 17.98 9.85
N ILE A 211 21.10 17.41 8.73
CA ILE A 211 20.95 17.98 7.39
C ILE A 211 19.48 18.10 7.03
N GLU A 212 18.70 17.02 7.21
CA GLU A 212 17.24 17.08 7.23
C GLU A 212 16.76 17.01 8.67
N SER A 213 15.62 17.62 8.97
CA SER A 213 15.10 17.65 10.33
C SER A 213 15.07 16.25 10.97
N ARG A 214 15.25 16.17 12.29
CA ARG A 214 15.16 14.90 13.04
C ARG A 214 13.82 14.17 12.81
N LYS A 215 12.75 14.90 12.49
CA LYS A 215 11.43 14.33 12.22
C LYS A 215 11.37 13.56 10.90
N THR A 216 12.09 14.04 9.89
CA THR A 216 12.09 13.50 8.52
C THR A 216 13.29 12.60 8.27
N GLY A 217 14.47 12.96 8.77
CA GLY A 217 15.73 12.28 8.54
C GLY A 217 16.18 11.31 9.63
N GLY A 218 15.71 11.51 10.87
CA GLY A 218 16.15 10.73 12.02
C GLY A 218 17.64 10.92 12.36
N ASN A 219 18.17 10.07 13.24
CA ASN A 219 19.57 10.11 13.68
C ASN A 219 20.50 9.22 12.83
N ALA A 220 20.13 8.91 11.58
CA ALA A 220 20.99 8.12 10.71
C ALA A 220 22.29 8.89 10.40
N PRO A 221 23.47 8.25 10.39
CA PRO A 221 24.74 8.92 10.15
C PRO A 221 24.77 9.75 8.87
N ASN A 222 24.11 9.27 7.82
CA ASN A 222 23.99 9.97 6.54
C ASN A 222 23.10 11.22 6.57
N ASN A 223 22.40 11.47 7.68
CA ASN A 223 21.62 12.67 7.91
C ASN A 223 22.31 13.64 8.87
N LEU A 224 23.49 13.29 9.37
CA LEU A 224 24.22 14.04 10.38
C LEU A 224 25.52 14.60 9.78
N ILE A 225 25.92 15.76 10.27
CA ILE A 225 27.13 16.46 9.83
C ILE A 225 27.73 17.24 10.99
N THR A 226 29.06 17.38 11.01
CA THR A 226 29.78 18.15 12.01
C THR A 226 29.81 19.64 11.65
N LEU A 227 29.33 20.49 12.54
CA LEU A 227 29.43 21.95 12.44
C LEU A 227 30.06 22.52 13.72
N CYS A 228 30.83 23.59 13.60
CA CYS A 228 31.26 24.33 14.78
C CYS A 228 30.06 25.11 15.36
N GLU A 229 30.15 25.55 16.62
CA GLU A 229 29.05 26.23 17.30
C GLU A 229 28.61 27.50 16.58
N THR A 230 29.57 28.29 16.07
CA THR A 230 29.31 29.50 15.28
C THR A 230 28.50 29.20 14.03
N CYS A 231 28.88 28.20 13.24
CA CYS A 231 28.14 27.82 12.03
C CYS A 231 26.79 27.18 12.37
N HIS A 232 26.71 26.42 13.45
CA HIS A 232 25.47 25.78 13.91
C HIS A 232 24.43 26.81 14.36
N LYS A 233 24.84 27.79 15.17
CA LYS A 233 23.98 28.91 15.58
C LYS A 233 23.58 29.77 14.38
N GLY A 234 24.54 30.09 13.50
CA GLY A 234 24.28 30.85 12.28
C GLY A 234 23.29 30.19 11.35
N TYR A 235 23.33 28.85 11.22
CA TYR A 235 22.36 28.10 10.43
C TYR A 235 20.95 28.20 11.01
N HIS A 236 20.80 28.04 12.32
CA HIS A 236 19.49 28.17 12.98
C HIS A 236 18.91 29.57 12.96
N ASN A 237 19.77 30.58 12.93
CA ASN A 237 19.39 32.00 12.84
C ASN A 237 19.23 32.48 11.39
N GLY A 238 19.46 31.60 10.39
CA GLY A 238 19.33 31.94 8.97
C GLY A 238 20.47 32.80 8.40
N THR A 239 21.55 33.08 9.19
CA THR A 239 22.71 33.87 8.76
C THR A 239 23.75 33.05 8.00
N VAL A 240 23.75 31.74 8.18
CA VAL A 240 24.64 30.78 7.50
C VAL A 240 23.81 29.73 6.78
N SER A 241 24.10 29.47 5.51
CA SER A 241 23.53 28.35 4.76
C SER A 241 24.56 27.23 4.59
N LEU A 242 24.10 25.98 4.62
CA LEU A 242 24.98 24.86 4.32
C LEU A 242 25.42 24.91 2.85
N PRO A 243 26.70 24.62 2.55
CA PRO A 243 27.19 24.52 1.17
C PRO A 243 26.32 23.56 0.35
N LYS A 244 26.10 23.88 -0.93
CA LYS A 244 25.31 23.04 -1.86
C LYS A 244 25.86 21.63 -2.02
N SER A 245 27.14 21.41 -1.76
CA SER A 245 27.80 20.11 -1.74
C SER A 245 27.39 19.24 -0.56
N ILE A 246 26.90 19.84 0.53
CA ILE A 246 26.44 19.13 1.71
C ILE A 246 25.03 18.67 1.47
N ARG A 247 24.90 17.42 1.07
CA ARG A 247 23.62 16.75 0.86
C ARG A 247 23.54 15.52 1.75
N ARG A 248 22.33 15.20 2.19
CA ARG A 248 22.08 13.93 2.86
C ARG A 248 22.46 12.78 1.93
N GLY A 249 23.18 11.78 2.47
CA GLY A 249 23.47 10.54 1.77
C GLY A 249 22.22 9.69 1.50
N MET A 250 22.39 8.49 0.96
CA MET A 250 21.31 7.59 0.58
C MET A 250 20.28 7.38 1.68
N LYS A 251 18.99 7.36 1.31
CA LYS A 251 17.86 7.13 2.20
C LYS A 251 17.43 5.67 2.11
N PHE A 252 17.59 4.92 3.20
CA PHE A 252 17.16 3.52 3.28
C PHE A 252 15.78 3.33 3.92
N LYS A 253 15.05 4.42 4.14
CA LYS A 253 13.73 4.37 4.78
C LYS A 253 12.76 3.44 4.05
N ASP A 254 12.74 3.47 2.72
CA ASP A 254 11.84 2.64 1.93
C ASP A 254 12.25 1.18 1.96
N ALA A 255 13.56 0.87 1.94
CA ALA A 255 14.07 -0.49 2.07
C ALA A 255 13.70 -1.11 3.42
N THR A 256 13.96 -0.40 4.53
CA THR A 256 13.59 -0.85 5.88
C THR A 256 12.07 -1.03 6.02
N PHE A 257 11.30 -0.08 5.48
CA PHE A 257 9.85 -0.15 5.49
C PHE A 257 9.35 -1.39 4.75
N MET A 258 9.91 -1.68 3.56
CA MET A 258 9.51 -2.82 2.75
C MET A 258 9.87 -4.15 3.41
N GLY A 259 11.04 -4.24 4.03
CA GLY A 259 11.44 -5.44 4.79
C GLY A 259 10.41 -5.74 5.91
N ILE A 260 10.11 -4.77 6.76
CA ILE A 260 9.14 -4.93 7.86
C ILE A 260 7.75 -5.29 7.33
N MET A 261 7.28 -4.60 6.27
CA MET A 261 5.95 -4.81 5.70
C MET A 261 5.79 -6.21 5.10
N ARG A 262 6.76 -6.66 4.29
CA ARG A 262 6.71 -7.96 3.61
C ARG A 262 6.75 -9.12 4.60
N TRP A 263 7.63 -9.07 5.60
CA TRP A 263 7.68 -10.10 6.64
C TRP A 263 6.41 -10.13 7.50
N ALA A 264 5.91 -8.96 7.91
CA ALA A 264 4.65 -8.90 8.65
C ALA A 264 3.47 -9.42 7.83
N PHE A 265 3.45 -9.17 6.53
CA PHE A 265 2.44 -9.69 5.62
C PHE A 265 2.56 -11.21 5.47
N TYR A 266 3.76 -11.72 5.16
CA TYR A 266 4.01 -13.16 5.01
C TYR A 266 3.58 -13.95 6.27
N ASN A 267 4.04 -13.51 7.45
CA ASN A 267 3.67 -14.17 8.70
C ASN A 267 2.16 -14.21 8.92
N LYS A 268 1.45 -13.11 8.62
CA LYS A 268 -0.01 -13.08 8.75
C LYS A 268 -0.74 -13.94 7.72
N VAL A 269 -0.22 -14.06 6.50
CA VAL A 269 -0.74 -15.01 5.50
C VAL A 269 -0.56 -16.43 6.01
N LYS A 270 0.61 -16.76 6.52
CA LYS A 270 0.94 -18.05 7.09
C LYS A 270 -0.02 -18.42 8.25
N GLU A 271 -0.13 -17.53 9.24
CA GLU A 271 -1.04 -17.68 10.39
C GLU A 271 -2.51 -17.87 9.97
N THR A 272 -2.93 -17.25 8.86
CA THR A 272 -4.33 -17.28 8.43
C THR A 272 -4.66 -18.49 7.57
N TYR A 273 -3.77 -18.91 6.67
CA TYR A 273 -4.09 -19.86 5.61
C TYR A 273 -3.52 -21.27 5.82
N GLU A 274 -2.40 -21.43 6.52
CA GLU A 274 -1.89 -22.80 6.84
C GLU A 274 -2.87 -23.63 7.67
N PRO A 275 -3.57 -23.07 8.68
CA PRO A 275 -4.59 -23.82 9.41
C PRO A 275 -5.79 -24.27 8.55
N LEU A 276 -5.99 -23.62 7.38
CA LEU A 276 -7.02 -23.99 6.41
C LEU A 276 -6.53 -25.04 5.38
N GLY A 277 -5.33 -25.58 5.55
CA GLY A 277 -4.75 -26.56 4.64
C GLY A 277 -4.11 -25.96 3.36
N ILE A 278 -4.00 -24.62 3.28
CA ILE A 278 -3.37 -23.94 2.13
C ILE A 278 -1.88 -23.78 2.42
N ARG A 279 -1.03 -24.32 1.53
CA ARG A 279 0.44 -24.19 1.66
C ARG A 279 0.87 -22.75 1.45
N VAL A 280 1.72 -22.21 2.34
CA VAL A 280 2.24 -20.84 2.23
C VAL A 280 3.76 -20.88 2.04
N ASN A 281 4.21 -20.42 0.89
CA ASN A 281 5.62 -20.35 0.50
C ASN A 281 6.10 -18.90 0.36
N MET A 282 7.40 -18.73 0.30
CA MET A 282 8.04 -17.45 0.00
C MET A 282 9.05 -17.57 -1.15
N THR A 283 9.24 -16.47 -1.87
CA THR A 283 10.28 -16.32 -2.88
C THR A 283 10.97 -14.97 -2.74
N TYR A 284 12.08 -14.79 -3.46
CA TYR A 284 12.84 -13.55 -3.43
C TYR A 284 12.79 -12.84 -4.79
N GLY A 285 12.83 -11.51 -4.77
CA GLY A 285 12.70 -10.69 -5.96
C GLY A 285 13.73 -10.95 -7.06
N TYR A 286 14.95 -11.43 -6.72
CA TYR A 286 15.93 -11.81 -7.73
C TYR A 286 15.51 -13.09 -8.48
N ILE A 287 14.87 -14.05 -7.80
CA ILE A 287 14.34 -15.27 -8.43
C ILE A 287 13.23 -14.87 -9.40
N THR A 288 12.24 -14.09 -8.95
CA THR A 288 11.17 -13.58 -9.79
C THR A 288 11.70 -12.86 -11.04
N LYS A 289 12.72 -12.00 -10.87
CA LYS A 289 13.36 -11.30 -11.99
C LYS A 289 14.01 -12.27 -12.98
N ASN A 290 14.76 -13.27 -12.52
CA ASN A 290 15.43 -14.23 -13.37
C ASN A 290 14.43 -15.09 -14.14
N THR A 291 13.43 -15.67 -13.47
CA THR A 291 12.34 -16.41 -14.10
C THR A 291 11.66 -15.60 -15.19
N ARG A 292 11.32 -14.32 -14.90
CA ARG A 292 10.70 -13.44 -15.88
C ARG A 292 11.57 -13.20 -17.11
N ILE A 293 12.89 -13.06 -16.95
CA ILE A 293 13.84 -12.87 -18.05
C ILE A 293 14.00 -14.15 -18.86
N GLU A 294 14.14 -15.31 -18.20
CA GLU A 294 14.24 -16.62 -18.85
C GLU A 294 13.04 -16.92 -19.77
N HIS A 295 11.82 -16.53 -19.35
CA HIS A 295 10.62 -16.71 -20.11
C HIS A 295 10.26 -15.53 -21.04
N ASN A 296 11.19 -14.55 -21.21
CA ASN A 296 10.99 -13.36 -22.07
C ASN A 296 9.69 -12.59 -21.78
N LEU A 297 9.27 -12.52 -20.52
CA LEU A 297 8.03 -11.86 -20.10
C LEU A 297 8.26 -10.36 -19.83
N PRO A 298 7.30 -9.48 -20.20
CA PRO A 298 7.40 -8.04 -19.91
C PRO A 298 7.30 -7.76 -18.42
N LYS A 299 7.87 -6.61 -18.00
CA LYS A 299 7.84 -6.22 -16.59
C LYS A 299 6.51 -5.56 -16.23
N ASN A 300 5.66 -6.31 -15.56
CA ASN A 300 4.42 -5.84 -14.93
C ASN A 300 4.23 -6.53 -13.59
N HIS A 301 3.57 -5.89 -12.63
CA HIS A 301 3.36 -6.46 -11.29
C HIS A 301 2.56 -7.77 -11.31
N PHE A 302 1.55 -7.90 -12.15
CA PHE A 302 0.78 -9.13 -12.26
C PHE A 302 1.55 -10.26 -13.00
N ILE A 303 2.48 -9.91 -13.90
CA ILE A 303 3.39 -10.88 -14.54
C ILE A 303 4.46 -11.36 -13.55
N ASP A 304 5.04 -10.44 -12.77
CA ASP A 304 5.93 -10.83 -11.68
C ASP A 304 5.20 -11.77 -10.70
N ALA A 305 3.92 -11.49 -10.37
CA ALA A 305 3.09 -12.39 -9.57
C ALA A 305 2.83 -13.74 -10.24
N ARG A 306 2.72 -13.81 -11.58
CA ARG A 306 2.63 -15.06 -12.34
C ARG A 306 3.90 -15.88 -12.18
N CYS A 307 5.07 -15.27 -12.30
CA CYS A 307 6.35 -15.95 -12.03
C CYS A 307 6.41 -16.46 -10.58
N ILE A 308 5.92 -15.68 -9.61
CA ILE A 308 5.86 -16.05 -8.19
C ILE A 308 4.91 -17.25 -7.96
N SER A 309 3.84 -17.39 -8.73
CA SER A 309 2.93 -18.53 -8.59
C SER A 309 3.55 -19.87 -9.03
N GLY A 310 4.69 -19.84 -9.72
CA GLY A 310 5.40 -21.02 -10.22
C GLY A 310 5.02 -21.44 -11.64
N HIS A 311 4.12 -20.71 -12.30
CA HIS A 311 3.65 -21.04 -13.66
C HIS A 311 3.79 -19.85 -14.62
N PRO A 312 5.04 -19.44 -14.96
CA PRO A 312 5.29 -18.27 -15.81
C PRO A 312 4.68 -18.41 -17.21
N ASP A 313 4.63 -19.63 -17.76
CA ASP A 313 4.12 -19.93 -19.09
C ASP A 313 2.61 -20.17 -19.15
N ALA A 314 1.90 -20.06 -18.01
CA ALA A 314 0.46 -20.22 -17.99
C ALA A 314 -0.23 -19.23 -18.94
N ILE A 315 -1.13 -19.76 -19.77
CA ILE A 315 -1.82 -19.02 -20.82
C ILE A 315 -2.82 -18.04 -20.19
N SER A 316 -2.61 -16.75 -20.42
CA SER A 316 -3.52 -15.68 -19.99
C SER A 316 -4.60 -15.43 -21.05
N ASN A 317 -5.82 -15.18 -20.60
CA ASN A 317 -6.92 -14.72 -21.47
C ASN A 317 -6.87 -13.19 -21.72
N GLY A 318 -5.81 -12.52 -21.35
CA GLY A 318 -5.60 -11.09 -21.53
C GLY A 318 -6.43 -10.19 -20.60
N ILE A 319 -7.19 -10.74 -19.67
CA ILE A 319 -8.01 -9.96 -18.74
C ILE A 319 -7.24 -9.67 -17.46
N VAL A 320 -7.07 -8.38 -17.17
CA VAL A 320 -6.46 -7.91 -15.92
C VAL A 320 -7.44 -7.05 -15.14
N PHE A 321 -7.52 -7.27 -13.83
CA PHE A 321 -8.30 -6.45 -12.91
C PHE A 321 -7.44 -5.35 -12.30
N TYR A 322 -7.61 -4.12 -12.75
CA TYR A 322 -7.02 -2.95 -12.11
C TYR A 322 -7.84 -2.57 -10.90
N GLN A 323 -7.20 -2.53 -9.75
CA GLN A 323 -7.86 -2.25 -8.48
C GLN A 323 -7.18 -1.09 -7.78
N LYS A 324 -7.96 -0.28 -7.10
CA LYS A 324 -7.45 0.80 -6.26
C LYS A 324 -8.07 0.75 -4.88
N LYS A 325 -7.22 0.67 -3.86
CA LYS A 325 -7.68 0.79 -2.48
C LYS A 325 -8.12 2.22 -2.18
N VAL A 326 -9.35 2.38 -1.72
CA VAL A 326 -9.93 3.69 -1.41
C VAL A 326 -10.41 3.77 0.03
N ARG A 327 -10.61 4.99 0.51
CA ARG A 327 -11.14 5.24 1.84
C ARG A 327 -12.66 5.41 1.75
N CYS A 328 -13.40 4.44 2.26
CA CYS A 328 -14.88 4.49 2.27
C CYS A 328 -15.47 5.55 3.20
N HIS A 329 -14.74 5.92 4.27
CA HIS A 329 -15.21 6.87 5.26
C HIS A 329 -14.44 8.18 5.16
N ASN A 330 -15.14 9.22 4.73
CA ASN A 330 -14.56 10.56 4.64
C ASN A 330 -14.82 11.41 5.90
N ARG A 331 -14.87 10.75 7.07
CA ARG A 331 -15.10 11.43 8.35
C ARG A 331 -13.87 12.21 8.79
N GLN A 332 -13.90 13.52 8.62
CA GLN A 332 -12.84 14.44 9.05
C GLN A 332 -13.23 15.18 10.33
N ILE A 333 -13.38 14.45 11.43
CA ILE A 333 -13.79 15.02 12.73
C ILE A 333 -12.89 16.19 13.16
N HIS A 334 -11.61 16.13 12.82
CA HIS A 334 -10.63 17.15 13.15
C HIS A 334 -10.81 18.46 12.39
N LYS A 335 -11.52 18.45 11.26
CA LYS A 335 -11.87 19.64 10.46
C LYS A 335 -13.28 20.17 10.74
N GLN A 336 -13.92 19.74 11.82
CA GLN A 336 -15.23 20.23 12.20
C GLN A 336 -15.23 21.76 12.37
N LYS A 337 -16.11 22.47 11.70
CA LYS A 337 -16.36 23.89 11.95
C LYS A 337 -17.13 24.03 13.27
N ILE A 338 -16.65 24.90 14.12
CA ILE A 338 -17.35 25.33 15.33
C ILE A 338 -18.02 26.66 14.97
N LEU A 339 -19.32 26.70 15.00
CA LEU A 339 -20.14 27.89 14.79
C LEU A 339 -20.24 28.69 16.10
N LYS A 340 -20.77 29.93 16.04
CA LYS A 340 -21.10 30.75 17.20
C LYS A 340 -21.97 29.94 18.17
N GLY A 341 -21.73 30.06 19.48
CA GLY A 341 -22.42 29.23 20.48
C GLY A 341 -21.87 27.81 20.65
N SER A 342 -20.64 27.54 20.22
CA SER A 342 -19.98 26.22 20.32
C SER A 342 -20.66 25.06 19.57
N ILE A 343 -21.57 25.39 18.65
CA ILE A 343 -22.27 24.40 17.84
C ILE A 343 -21.29 23.77 16.85
N ARG A 344 -21.19 22.44 16.86
CA ARG A 344 -20.34 21.69 15.97
C ARG A 344 -21.06 21.33 14.68
N LYS A 345 -20.66 21.92 13.58
CA LYS A 345 -21.16 21.54 12.25
C LYS A 345 -20.34 20.39 11.69
N ARG A 346 -21.01 19.28 11.33
CA ARG A 346 -20.37 18.19 10.59
C ARG A 346 -20.00 18.69 9.20
N ASN A 347 -18.76 18.48 8.76
CA ASN A 347 -18.32 18.80 7.40
C ASN A 347 -18.26 17.55 6.51
N GLN A 348 -19.19 16.66 6.70
CA GLN A 348 -19.29 15.41 5.97
C GLN A 348 -20.66 15.30 5.33
N ALA A 349 -20.69 14.93 4.04
CA ALA A 349 -21.93 14.59 3.37
C ALA A 349 -22.61 13.38 4.02
N PRO A 350 -23.95 13.29 3.98
CA PRO A 350 -24.67 12.09 4.38
C PRO A 350 -24.11 10.83 3.70
N TYR A 351 -24.33 9.67 4.32
CA TYR A 351 -23.88 8.38 3.78
C TYR A 351 -24.48 8.12 2.39
N LEU A 352 -25.76 8.44 2.21
CA LEU A 352 -26.45 8.44 0.93
C LEU A 352 -26.76 9.88 0.50
N VAL A 353 -26.52 10.21 -0.75
CA VAL A 353 -26.94 11.46 -1.38
C VAL A 353 -27.65 11.09 -2.67
N LYS A 354 -28.94 11.38 -2.76
CA LYS A 354 -29.80 11.02 -3.91
C LYS A 354 -29.68 9.53 -4.28
N GLY A 355 -29.64 8.63 -3.28
CA GLY A 355 -29.54 7.18 -3.46
C GLY A 355 -28.14 6.63 -3.71
N PHE A 356 -27.12 7.48 -3.86
CA PHE A 356 -25.76 7.04 -4.18
C PHE A 356 -24.78 7.19 -3.01
N ARG A 357 -23.85 6.28 -2.94
CA ARG A 357 -22.72 6.31 -2.00
C ARG A 357 -21.45 6.82 -2.67
N LEU A 358 -20.47 7.18 -1.86
CA LEU A 358 -19.12 7.45 -2.37
C LEU A 358 -18.52 6.15 -2.92
N PHE A 359 -17.90 6.23 -4.10
CA PHE A 359 -17.30 5.13 -4.85
C PHE A 359 -18.26 4.09 -5.44
N ASP A 360 -19.59 4.32 -5.40
CA ASP A 360 -20.50 3.50 -6.20
C ASP A 360 -20.07 3.53 -7.68
N LYS A 361 -20.06 2.36 -8.32
CA LYS A 361 -19.83 2.22 -9.75
C LYS A 361 -21.11 2.59 -10.51
N VAL A 362 -20.97 3.45 -11.48
CA VAL A 362 -22.08 4.00 -12.25
C VAL A 362 -21.75 4.09 -13.73
N THR A 363 -22.76 4.14 -14.57
CA THR A 363 -22.60 4.48 -16.00
C THR A 363 -23.11 5.90 -16.24
N ALA A 364 -22.33 6.63 -17.04
CA ALA A 364 -22.70 7.96 -17.54
C ALA A 364 -22.01 8.19 -18.89
N LYS A 365 -22.73 8.80 -19.85
CA LYS A 365 -22.20 9.04 -21.22
C LYS A 365 -21.56 7.80 -21.87
N GLY A 366 -22.18 6.62 -21.72
CA GLY A 366 -21.73 5.38 -22.33
C GLY A 366 -20.50 4.73 -21.69
N ARG A 367 -19.93 5.30 -20.60
CA ARG A 367 -18.76 4.77 -19.92
C ARG A 367 -19.04 4.47 -18.45
N GLU A 368 -18.19 3.62 -17.84
CA GLU A 368 -18.23 3.33 -16.42
C GLU A 368 -17.37 4.33 -15.62
N TRP A 369 -17.89 4.70 -14.46
CA TRP A 369 -17.29 5.69 -13.57
C TRP A 369 -17.48 5.31 -12.12
N TYR A 370 -16.75 5.98 -11.21
CA TYR A 370 -16.94 5.91 -9.77
C TYR A 370 -17.30 7.28 -9.21
N ILE A 371 -18.23 7.31 -8.28
CA ILE A 371 -18.64 8.56 -7.61
C ILE A 371 -17.51 9.01 -6.68
N ASN A 372 -16.80 10.06 -7.07
CA ASN A 372 -15.71 10.65 -6.29
C ASN A 372 -16.14 11.84 -5.42
N GLY A 373 -17.20 12.53 -5.80
CA GLY A 373 -17.77 13.65 -5.05
C GLY A 373 -19.27 13.73 -5.20
N ARG A 374 -19.97 14.12 -4.12
CA ARG A 374 -21.42 14.23 -4.06
C ARG A 374 -21.81 15.56 -3.43
N ARG A 375 -22.64 16.32 -4.10
CA ARG A 375 -23.24 17.55 -3.56
C ARG A 375 -24.72 17.31 -3.30
N LEU A 376 -25.24 17.79 -2.16
CA LEU A 376 -26.68 17.73 -1.84
C LEU A 376 -27.51 18.51 -2.87
N LYS A 377 -27.00 19.68 -3.23
CA LYS A 377 -27.52 20.52 -4.31
C LYS A 377 -26.50 20.59 -5.42
N GLY A 378 -26.84 20.21 -6.64
CA GLY A 378 -25.97 20.29 -7.81
C GLY A 378 -25.42 18.96 -8.31
N ALA A 379 -24.35 19.03 -9.11
CA ALA A 379 -23.76 17.92 -9.83
C ALA A 379 -22.90 17.02 -8.93
N PHE A 380 -22.73 15.76 -9.36
CA PHE A 380 -21.76 14.82 -8.81
C PHE A 380 -20.46 14.88 -9.61
N ILE A 381 -19.36 14.58 -8.95
CA ILE A 381 -18.05 14.41 -9.57
C ILE A 381 -17.78 12.91 -9.70
N LEU A 382 -17.68 12.45 -10.92
CA LEU A 382 -17.30 11.08 -11.25
C LEU A 382 -15.81 11.02 -11.59
N LYS A 383 -15.19 9.88 -11.34
CA LYS A 383 -13.79 9.64 -11.68
C LYS A 383 -13.59 8.16 -12.08
N ASN A 384 -12.74 7.90 -13.11
CA ASN A 384 -12.29 6.55 -13.47
C ASN A 384 -10.89 6.26 -12.86
N LEU A 385 -10.35 5.08 -13.08
CA LEU A 385 -9.00 4.73 -12.60
C LEU A 385 -7.89 5.44 -13.39
N ASP A 386 -8.12 5.80 -14.63
CA ASP A 386 -7.17 6.53 -15.49
C ASP A 386 -6.99 7.99 -15.04
N GLY A 387 -7.89 8.47 -14.20
CA GLY A 387 -7.79 9.82 -13.63
C GLY A 387 -8.76 10.82 -14.25
N ASP A 388 -9.49 10.45 -15.32
CA ASP A 388 -10.49 11.30 -15.94
C ASP A 388 -11.58 11.67 -14.94
N THR A 389 -12.11 12.88 -15.08
CA THR A 389 -13.19 13.39 -14.23
C THR A 389 -14.34 13.88 -15.07
N LEU A 390 -15.57 13.64 -14.58
CA LEU A 390 -16.80 14.09 -15.19
C LEU A 390 -17.71 14.71 -14.13
N GLU A 391 -18.14 15.95 -14.34
CA GLU A 391 -19.17 16.58 -13.54
C GLU A 391 -20.53 16.41 -14.23
N ILE A 392 -21.48 15.81 -13.53
CA ILE A 392 -22.78 15.42 -14.11
C ILE A 392 -23.89 15.46 -13.07
N THR A 393 -25.12 15.78 -13.51
CA THR A 393 -26.30 15.74 -12.65
C THR A 393 -26.68 14.29 -12.30
N PRO A 394 -27.07 14.00 -11.05
CA PRO A 394 -27.41 12.65 -10.62
C PRO A 394 -28.51 11.94 -11.43
N SER A 395 -29.43 12.68 -12.02
CA SER A 395 -30.49 12.12 -12.88
C SER A 395 -29.97 11.45 -14.17
N LYS A 396 -28.78 11.83 -14.63
CA LYS A 396 -28.12 11.27 -15.82
C LYS A 396 -27.14 10.13 -15.50
N ILE A 397 -27.18 9.61 -14.27
CA ILE A 397 -26.31 8.57 -13.78
C ILE A 397 -27.12 7.29 -13.55
N ARG A 398 -26.64 6.15 -14.08
CA ARG A 398 -27.23 4.84 -13.80
C ARG A 398 -26.34 4.06 -12.84
N PHE A 399 -26.91 3.54 -11.78
CA PHE A 399 -26.22 2.69 -10.80
C PHE A 399 -25.85 1.33 -11.45
N VAL A 400 -24.62 0.88 -11.23
CA VAL A 400 -24.12 -0.43 -11.70
C VAL A 400 -23.88 -1.36 -10.54
N ALA A 401 -23.01 -0.96 -9.59
CA ALA A 401 -22.66 -1.79 -8.46
C ALA A 401 -22.16 -0.93 -7.29
N GLN A 402 -22.43 -1.43 -6.09
CA GLN A 402 -21.84 -0.87 -4.89
C GLN A 402 -20.38 -1.28 -4.79
N GLN A 403 -19.51 -0.31 -4.48
CA GLN A 403 -18.12 -0.56 -4.14
C GLN A 403 -17.86 -0.15 -2.69
N HIS A 404 -17.00 -0.90 -2.01
CA HIS A 404 -16.65 -0.59 -0.62
C HIS A 404 -15.27 0.04 -0.53
N SER A 405 -14.26 -0.75 -0.22
CA SER A 405 -12.90 -0.25 0.01
C SER A 405 -11.94 -0.44 -1.17
N PHE A 406 -12.40 -1.10 -2.23
CA PHE A 406 -11.70 -1.23 -3.50
C PHE A 406 -12.62 -0.79 -4.64
N ILE A 407 -12.09 -0.05 -5.57
CA ILE A 407 -12.69 0.17 -6.88
C ILE A 407 -11.98 -0.74 -7.87
N ILE A 408 -12.72 -1.40 -8.75
CA ILE A 408 -12.22 -2.47 -9.61
C ILE A 408 -12.67 -2.25 -11.04
N GLU A 409 -11.72 -2.14 -11.96
CA GLU A 409 -11.93 -2.11 -13.40
C GLU A 409 -11.36 -3.37 -14.05
N ARG A 410 -12.09 -3.91 -15.01
CA ARG A 410 -11.64 -4.99 -15.87
C ARG A 410 -11.13 -4.38 -17.16
N LYS A 411 -9.89 -4.67 -17.54
CA LYS A 411 -9.31 -4.23 -18.82
C LYS A 411 -8.75 -5.43 -19.59
N MET A 412 -8.74 -5.33 -20.90
CA MET A 412 -8.02 -6.26 -21.78
C MET A 412 -6.59 -5.76 -21.97
N LEU A 413 -5.60 -6.66 -21.94
CA LEU A 413 -4.24 -6.33 -22.34
C LEU A 413 -4.25 -5.99 -23.84
N GLY A 414 -3.82 -4.77 -24.17
CA GLY A 414 -3.84 -4.24 -25.54
C GLY A 414 -4.79 -3.05 -25.75
N GLU A 415 -5.61 -2.70 -24.75
CA GLU A 415 -6.48 -1.51 -24.77
C GLU A 415 -5.89 -0.32 -23.97
N CYS A 416 -4.56 -0.25 -23.82
CA CYS A 416 -3.86 0.85 -23.14
C CYS A 416 -3.17 1.76 -24.14
#